data_c73d479a05dab070923a1ad44d2ad61f
#
_entry.id   c73d479a05dab070923a1ad44d2ad61f
#
_cell.length_a   1.000
_cell.length_b   1.000
_cell.length_c   1.000
_cell.angle_alpha   90.00
_cell.angle_beta   90.00
_cell.angle_gamma   90.00
#
_symmetry.space_group_name_H-M   'P 1'
#
loop_
_entity.id
_entity.type
_entity.pdbx_description
1 polymer ?
#
loop_
_entity_poly.entity_id
_entity_poly.type
_entity_poly.pdbx_seq_one_letter_code
_entity_poly.pdbx_strand_id
1 'polypeptide(L)'
;MKLLASSLKLPNGAILQNRIAKSAMSESMGTLQNAPTKNLIKAYEVWSKGGAGLLITGNVMIDSRALGEPRNVVVENRSNFKLLQDWAKSCEGTGTHIWPQLNLSLIHI
;
A
#
# COMPACT_ATOMS: atom_id res chain seq x y z
N MET A 1 -6.39 20.35 16.50
CA MET A 1 -5.09 19.89 16.00
C MET A 1 -4.42 18.85 16.90
N LYS A 2 -4.53 19.02 18.24
CA LYS A 2 -3.97 18.02 19.17
C LYS A 2 -4.55 16.63 18.95
N LEU A 3 -5.83 16.54 18.59
CA LEU A 3 -6.50 15.24 18.35
C LEU A 3 -5.92 14.52 17.13
N LEU A 4 -5.66 15.25 16.05
CA LEU A 4 -5.08 14.67 14.84
C LEU A 4 -3.66 14.13 15.07
N ALA A 5 -2.91 14.79 15.94
CA ALA A 5 -1.54 14.38 16.25
C ALA A 5 -1.47 13.26 17.30
N SER A 6 -2.58 12.96 17.97
CA SER A 6 -2.58 11.93 19.01
C SER A 6 -2.57 10.54 18.40
N SER A 7 -1.93 9.59 19.08
CA SER A 7 -1.90 8.20 18.63
C SER A 7 -3.27 7.55 18.72
N LEU A 8 -3.47 6.50 17.94
CA LEU A 8 -4.69 5.71 17.94
C LEU A 8 -4.32 4.24 18.10
N LYS A 9 -4.79 3.63 19.18
CA LYS A 9 -4.62 2.20 19.40
C LYS A 9 -5.76 1.45 18.74
N LEU A 10 -5.40 0.50 17.88
CA LEU A 10 -6.38 -0.35 17.20
C LEU A 10 -6.73 -1.56 18.06
N PRO A 11 -7.90 -2.21 17.83
CA PRO A 11 -8.31 -3.37 18.61
C PRO A 11 -7.31 -4.52 18.61
N ASN A 12 -6.49 -4.66 17.56
CA ASN A 12 -5.47 -5.71 17.47
C ASN A 12 -4.18 -5.35 18.22
N GLY A 13 -4.13 -4.21 18.89
CA GLY A 13 -2.95 -3.76 19.62
C GLY A 13 -1.99 -2.89 18.83
N ALA A 14 -2.16 -2.78 17.51
CA ALA A 14 -1.33 -1.87 16.71
C ALA A 14 -1.61 -0.42 17.09
N ILE A 15 -0.59 0.42 17.03
CA ILE A 15 -0.70 1.83 17.38
C ILE A 15 -0.32 2.67 16.16
N LEU A 16 -1.27 3.46 15.68
CA LEU A 16 -0.99 4.47 14.67
C LEU A 16 -0.44 5.71 15.37
N GLN A 17 0.65 6.27 14.85
CA GLN A 17 1.33 7.40 15.49
C GLN A 17 0.49 8.67 15.52
N ASN A 18 -0.47 8.79 14.59
CA ASN A 18 -1.41 9.90 14.57
C ASN A 18 -2.68 9.46 13.84
N ARG A 19 -3.64 10.38 13.69
CA ARG A 19 -4.94 10.09 13.10
C ARG A 19 -5.07 10.57 11.66
N ILE A 20 -3.94 10.71 10.98
CA ILE A 20 -3.89 11.12 9.57
C ILE A 20 -3.57 9.89 8.72
N ALA A 21 -4.40 9.64 7.71
CA ALA A 21 -4.23 8.50 6.81
C ALA A 21 -4.34 8.97 5.36
N LYS A 22 -3.48 8.42 4.51
CA LYS A 22 -3.65 8.56 3.07
C LYS A 22 -4.65 7.49 2.61
N SER A 23 -5.72 7.92 1.96
CA SER A 23 -6.71 6.99 1.42
C SER A 23 -6.16 6.21 0.23
N ALA A 24 -6.84 5.12 -0.12
CA ALA A 24 -6.49 4.32 -1.29
C ALA A 24 -6.66 5.14 -2.57
N MET A 25 -5.60 5.20 -3.37
CA MET A 25 -5.61 5.89 -4.67
C MET A 25 -4.78 5.06 -5.64
N SER A 26 -5.30 4.88 -6.86
CA SER A 26 -4.58 4.12 -7.90
C SER A 26 -3.29 4.82 -8.28
N GLU A 27 -2.18 4.10 -8.16
CA GLU A 27 -0.88 4.61 -8.58
C GLU A 27 -0.60 4.27 -10.04
N SER A 28 -1.11 3.15 -10.52
CA SER A 28 -0.85 2.61 -11.87
C SER A 28 0.66 2.54 -12.17
N MET A 29 1.44 2.13 -11.18
CA MET A 29 2.90 2.14 -11.25
C MET A 29 3.51 0.74 -11.18
N GLY A 30 2.71 -0.30 -11.44
CA GLY A 30 3.22 -1.66 -11.54
C GLY A 30 3.97 -1.90 -12.84
N THR A 31 4.73 -3.00 -12.88
CA THR A 31 5.37 -3.44 -14.13
C THR A 31 4.34 -4.07 -15.07
N LEU A 32 4.77 -4.42 -16.28
CA LEU A 32 3.92 -5.17 -17.20
C LEU A 32 3.58 -6.56 -16.64
N GLN A 33 4.39 -7.09 -15.72
CA GLN A 33 4.14 -8.34 -15.01
C GLN A 33 3.39 -8.14 -13.71
N ASN A 34 2.86 -6.94 -13.47
CA ASN A 34 2.04 -6.59 -12.31
C ASN A 34 2.80 -6.67 -10.98
N ALA A 35 4.10 -6.38 -11.01
CA ALA A 35 4.93 -6.29 -9.82
C ALA A 35 5.09 -4.84 -9.38
N PRO A 36 5.39 -4.58 -8.09
CA PRO A 36 5.77 -3.24 -7.66
C PRO A 36 7.05 -2.79 -8.37
N THR A 37 7.10 -1.51 -8.73
CA THR A 37 8.31 -0.90 -9.29
C THR A 37 9.13 -0.21 -8.20
N LYS A 38 10.38 0.10 -8.50
CA LYS A 38 11.21 0.92 -7.61
C LYS A 38 10.58 2.30 -7.40
N ASN A 39 9.94 2.85 -8.43
CA ASN A 39 9.27 4.15 -8.33
C ASN A 39 8.08 4.09 -7.36
N LEU A 40 7.30 3.02 -7.40
CA LEU A 40 6.19 2.82 -6.47
C LEU A 40 6.71 2.72 -5.03
N ILE A 41 7.73 1.91 -4.81
CA ILE A 41 8.34 1.74 -3.49
C ILE A 41 8.89 3.08 -2.99
N LYS A 42 9.56 3.83 -3.86
CA LYS A 42 10.11 5.13 -3.52
C LYS A 42 9.03 6.14 -3.14
N ALA A 43 7.90 6.13 -3.85
CA ALA A 43 6.77 7.00 -3.52
C ALA A 43 6.29 6.76 -2.08
N TYR A 44 6.16 5.49 -1.70
CA TYR A 44 5.71 5.16 -0.35
C TYR A 44 6.77 5.50 0.72
N GLU A 45 8.06 5.34 0.39
CA GLU A 45 9.12 5.81 1.28
C GLU A 45 8.99 7.30 1.57
N VAL A 46 8.83 8.10 0.51
CA VAL A 46 8.71 9.56 0.64
C VAL A 46 7.46 9.93 1.43
N TRP A 47 6.33 9.29 1.11
CA TRP A 47 5.07 9.57 1.80
C TRP A 47 5.13 9.19 3.28
N SER A 48 5.80 8.07 3.61
CA SER A 48 5.94 7.66 5.01
C SER A 48 6.74 8.68 5.82
N LYS A 49 7.73 9.31 5.20
CA LYS A 49 8.52 10.36 5.86
C LYS A 49 7.73 11.66 6.01
N GLY A 50 6.61 11.80 5.32
CA GLY A 50 5.72 12.94 5.46
C GLY A 50 4.92 12.96 6.75
N GLY A 51 4.92 11.88 7.53
CA GLY A 51 4.38 11.86 8.88
C GLY A 51 2.99 11.29 9.06
N ALA A 52 2.31 10.82 7.99
CA ALA A 52 1.01 10.18 8.15
C ALA A 52 1.13 8.91 9.00
N GLY A 53 0.10 8.62 9.80
CA GLY A 53 0.08 7.41 10.62
C GLY A 53 -0.18 6.16 9.81
N LEU A 54 -0.89 6.27 8.70
CA LEU A 54 -1.29 5.14 7.87
C LEU A 54 -1.28 5.52 6.40
N LEU A 55 -0.73 4.64 5.56
CA LEU A 55 -0.86 4.73 4.11
C LEU A 55 -1.64 3.52 3.62
N ILE A 56 -2.78 3.74 2.96
CA ILE A 56 -3.54 2.68 2.31
C ILE A 56 -3.16 2.69 0.84
N THR A 57 -2.73 1.55 0.31
CA THR A 57 -2.29 1.49 -1.09
C THR A 57 -3.47 1.60 -2.05
N GLY A 58 -3.18 1.92 -3.29
CA GLY A 58 -4.14 1.70 -4.37
C GLY A 58 -4.42 0.21 -4.54
N ASN A 59 -5.24 -0.12 -5.52
CA ASN A 59 -5.69 -1.50 -5.72
C ASN A 59 -4.52 -2.47 -5.85
N VAL A 60 -4.49 -3.47 -4.98
CA VAL A 60 -3.62 -4.64 -5.10
C VAL A 60 -4.52 -5.80 -5.47
N MET A 61 -4.42 -6.25 -6.71
CA MET A 61 -5.32 -7.26 -7.24
C MET A 61 -4.90 -8.65 -6.78
N ILE A 62 -5.85 -9.54 -6.61
CA ILE A 62 -5.57 -10.91 -6.18
C ILE A 62 -5.54 -11.90 -7.35
N ASP A 63 -5.80 -11.44 -8.56
CA ASP A 63 -5.78 -12.28 -9.77
C ASP A 63 -5.40 -11.40 -10.96
N SER A 64 -4.36 -11.81 -11.69
CA SER A 64 -3.87 -11.07 -12.87
C SER A 64 -4.87 -11.03 -14.03
N ARG A 65 -5.87 -11.92 -14.00
CA ARG A 65 -6.93 -11.96 -15.03
C ARG A 65 -8.04 -10.95 -14.76
N ALA A 66 -8.05 -10.32 -13.60
CA ALA A 66 -9.15 -9.48 -13.16
C ALA A 66 -8.63 -8.14 -12.64
N LEU A 67 -7.85 -7.45 -13.49
CA LEU A 67 -7.31 -6.13 -13.16
C LEU A 67 -8.41 -5.07 -13.20
N GLY A 68 -8.36 -4.14 -12.27
CA GLY A 68 -9.23 -2.97 -12.30
C GLY A 68 -8.72 -1.90 -13.25
N GLU A 69 -7.39 -1.79 -13.38
CA GLU A 69 -6.72 -0.77 -14.16
C GLU A 69 -5.40 -1.32 -14.70
N PRO A 70 -4.84 -0.70 -15.78
CA PRO A 70 -3.51 -1.10 -16.25
C PRO A 70 -2.48 -0.90 -15.14
N ARG A 71 -1.51 -1.79 -15.10
CA ARG A 71 -0.38 -1.73 -14.19
C ARG A 71 -0.73 -1.77 -12.70
N ASN A 72 -1.88 -2.37 -12.36
CA ASN A 72 -2.14 -2.73 -10.97
C ASN A 72 -1.09 -3.74 -10.50
N VAL A 73 -0.74 -3.63 -9.21
CA VAL A 73 0.06 -4.67 -8.58
C VAL A 73 -0.84 -5.87 -8.30
N VAL A 74 -0.31 -7.08 -8.50
CA VAL A 74 -1.05 -8.33 -8.27
C VAL A 74 -0.30 -9.18 -7.24
N VAL A 75 -1.04 -9.71 -6.28
CA VAL A 75 -0.54 -10.67 -5.29
C VAL A 75 -1.34 -11.95 -5.46
N GLU A 76 -0.85 -12.88 -6.30
CA GLU A 76 -1.54 -14.15 -6.54
C GLU A 76 -0.63 -15.36 -6.33
N ASN A 77 0.70 -15.16 -6.32
CA ASN A 77 1.67 -16.21 -6.10
C ASN A 77 2.98 -15.59 -5.59
N ARG A 78 4.05 -16.37 -5.56
CA ARG A 78 5.34 -15.92 -5.03
C ARG A 78 6.28 -15.27 -6.06
N SER A 79 5.83 -15.10 -7.31
CA SER A 79 6.71 -14.62 -8.38
C SER A 79 7.38 -13.29 -8.08
N ASN A 80 6.67 -12.38 -7.41
CA ASN A 80 7.17 -11.04 -7.12
C ASN A 80 7.38 -10.81 -5.62
N PHE A 81 7.64 -11.89 -4.88
CA PHE A 81 7.70 -11.83 -3.42
C PHE A 81 8.73 -10.80 -2.92
N LYS A 82 9.92 -10.76 -3.53
CA LYS A 82 10.96 -9.83 -3.09
C LYS A 82 10.54 -8.37 -3.26
N LEU A 83 9.94 -8.03 -4.39
CA LEU A 83 9.46 -6.67 -4.65
C LEU A 83 8.29 -6.31 -3.75
N LEU A 84 7.40 -7.24 -3.49
CA LEU A 84 6.29 -7.04 -2.55
C LEU A 84 6.82 -6.82 -1.14
N GLN A 85 7.84 -7.56 -0.75
CA GLN A 85 8.50 -7.40 0.54
C GLN A 85 9.15 -6.03 0.67
N ASP A 86 9.86 -5.59 -0.38
CA ASP A 86 10.49 -4.28 -0.41
C ASP A 86 9.45 -3.16 -0.28
N TRP A 87 8.30 -3.33 -0.95
CA TRP A 87 7.21 -2.37 -0.86
C TRP A 87 6.63 -2.33 0.56
N ALA A 88 6.40 -3.49 1.16
CA ALA A 88 5.91 -3.58 2.53
C ALA A 88 6.86 -2.92 3.53
N LYS A 89 8.17 -2.96 3.27
CA LYS A 89 9.19 -2.36 4.12
C LYS A 89 9.47 -0.89 3.83
N SER A 90 8.80 -0.31 2.84
CA SER A 90 9.07 1.08 2.45
C SER A 90 8.82 2.08 3.58
N CYS A 91 7.94 1.76 4.51
CA CYS A 91 7.62 2.61 5.65
C CYS A 91 8.38 2.23 6.93
N GLU A 92 9.31 1.28 6.84
CA GLU A 92 10.05 0.79 8.01
C GLU A 92 10.85 1.92 8.65
N GLY A 93 10.78 2.02 9.97
CA GLY A 93 11.51 3.02 10.74
C GLY A 93 10.85 4.39 10.81
N THR A 94 9.73 4.61 10.12
CA THR A 94 9.05 5.92 10.09
C THR A 94 7.89 6.00 11.08
N GLY A 95 7.44 4.87 11.63
CA GLY A 95 6.23 4.82 12.46
C GLY A 95 4.94 4.79 11.66
N THR A 96 5.02 4.89 10.34
CA THR A 96 3.86 4.84 9.45
C THR A 96 3.53 3.38 9.12
N HIS A 97 2.25 3.02 9.21
CA HIS A 97 1.77 1.71 8.76
C HIS A 97 1.41 1.77 7.28
N ILE A 98 1.60 0.66 6.58
CA ILE A 98 1.18 0.52 5.19
C ILE A 98 0.25 -0.69 5.09
N TRP A 99 -0.95 -0.47 4.53
CA TRP A 99 -1.96 -1.51 4.36
C TRP A 99 -2.33 -1.62 2.88
N PRO A 100 -2.24 -2.80 2.27
CA PRO A 100 -2.70 -2.97 0.90
C PRO A 100 -4.22 -3.02 0.84
N GLN A 101 -4.81 -2.37 -0.16
CA GLN A 101 -6.22 -2.53 -0.48
C GLN A 101 -6.36 -3.69 -1.45
N LEU A 102 -6.75 -4.86 -0.96
CA LEU A 102 -6.95 -6.02 -1.82
C LEU A 102 -8.23 -5.86 -2.62
N ASN A 103 -8.18 -6.19 -3.89
CA ASN A 103 -9.30 -5.97 -4.77
C ASN A 103 -9.36 -7.03 -5.87
N LEU A 104 -10.54 -7.14 -6.50
CA LEU A 104 -10.79 -8.03 -7.61
C LEU A 104 -11.81 -7.38 -8.53
N SER A 105 -11.45 -7.14 -9.78
CA SER A 105 -12.39 -6.58 -10.74
C SER A 105 -13.28 -7.67 -11.31
N LEU A 106 -14.59 -7.44 -11.34
CA LEU A 106 -15.55 -8.36 -11.92
C LEU A 106 -15.87 -8.04 -13.38
N ILE A 107 -15.29 -6.97 -13.92
CA ILE A 107 -15.57 -6.53 -15.30
C ILE A 107 -15.05 -7.55 -16.33
N HIS A 108 -13.94 -8.22 -16.00
CA HIS A 108 -13.26 -9.13 -16.92
C HIS A 108 -13.42 -10.61 -16.58
N ILE A 109 -14.34 -10.92 -15.70
CA ILE A 109 -14.62 -12.31 -15.29
C ILE A 109 -15.88 -12.83 -15.98
#